data_184270154f97645721ebc1af0a4efb98
#
_entry.id   184270154f97645721ebc1af0a4efb98
#
_cell.length_a   1.000
_cell.length_b   1.000
_cell.length_c   1.000
_cell.angle_alpha   90.00
_cell.angle_beta   90.00
_cell.angle_gamma   90.00
#
_symmetry.space_group_name_H-M   'P 1'
#
loop_
_entity.id
_entity.type
_entity.pdbx_description
1 polymer ?
#
loop_
_entity_poly.entity_id
_entity_poly.type
_entity_poly.pdbx_seq_one_letter_code
_entity_poly.pdbx_strand_id
1 'polypeptide(L)'
;QECFLYTYTGVGLSALLVSTNWAMPEPLHVERVTEQAPRFFVCISEWISSTRESVDFIVYGIRMNILQNNPYRQLGVYSNSPTKERLANHNRMKAFLKVGKSVSFPLDVPQYLSSINRTETSVADAEAKLTLPKEQILYAQFWFVKMTPLDDVAFNHLFADEIDKAEEIWQKRECASSLQNRIVCALMCSKYAEAISLAETLYNNTQYVNQLVVAVIGTGGNFNVSDLTFSFIDILCDEIGAGKLLPFTTNVTWEGYIKEKAVEPIIVNIQDAIGVAKKSKGKGATARYEAGKVLMERTKQLTLQLRNLLSSSEIQYQTIVDKLGLEILQCGIDYYNDSEEPDAAKNAMMLQRYAKGIVVGQMAKDRCKENVDILQKIIDNLPPLEVFAEDRAIRKELHKYSSLPDKISYAIELLNNTKPLLQTIKEKLGRNSGYYLK
;
A
#
# COMPACT_ATOMS: atom_id res chain seq x y z
N GLN A 1 17.38 11.54 -27.92
CA GLN A 1 17.92 11.97 -26.60
C GLN A 1 16.78 11.80 -25.59
N GLU A 2 17.03 10.98 -24.56
CA GLU A 2 16.08 10.75 -23.49
C GLU A 2 16.29 11.82 -22.43
N CYS A 3 15.25 12.62 -22.12
CA CYS A 3 15.25 13.57 -21.02
C CYS A 3 14.47 13.01 -19.84
N PHE A 4 15.09 13.02 -18.67
CA PHE A 4 14.46 12.60 -17.42
C PHE A 4 13.98 13.83 -16.67
N LEU A 5 12.68 13.91 -16.39
CA LEU A 5 12.11 14.89 -15.48
C LEU A 5 11.94 14.23 -14.10
N TYR A 6 12.57 14.80 -13.09
CA TYR A 6 12.44 14.34 -11.72
C TYR A 6 11.44 15.20 -10.97
N THR A 7 10.40 14.57 -10.41
CA THR A 7 9.48 15.24 -9.49
C THR A 7 9.77 14.79 -8.07
N TYR A 8 9.91 15.74 -7.16
CA TYR A 8 10.04 15.47 -5.73
C TYR A 8 8.64 15.48 -5.12
N THR A 9 8.11 14.31 -4.81
CA THR A 9 6.96 14.16 -3.91
C THR A 9 7.52 13.79 -2.55
N GLY A 10 7.06 14.36 -1.45
CA GLY A 10 7.63 14.22 -0.11
C GLY A 10 7.95 12.79 0.40
N VAL A 11 7.97 11.79 -0.47
CA VAL A 11 8.21 10.36 -0.20
C VAL A 11 9.31 9.75 -1.09
N GLY A 12 9.87 10.48 -2.06
CA GLY A 12 10.96 9.95 -2.89
C GLY A 12 11.06 10.61 -4.28
N LEU A 13 12.20 10.40 -4.94
CA LEU A 13 12.45 10.84 -6.30
C LEU A 13 11.82 9.84 -7.28
N SER A 14 10.83 10.27 -8.06
CA SER A 14 10.29 9.47 -9.16
C SER A 14 10.72 10.05 -10.49
N ALA A 15 11.33 9.24 -11.35
CA ALA A 15 11.75 9.64 -12.70
C ALA A 15 10.61 9.35 -13.69
N LEU A 16 10.20 10.36 -14.43
CA LEU A 16 9.29 10.23 -15.56
C LEU A 16 10.08 10.29 -16.87
N LEU A 17 9.98 9.26 -17.69
CA LEU A 17 10.60 9.22 -19.01
C LEU A 17 9.71 9.99 -19.99
N VAL A 18 10.19 11.13 -20.49
CA VAL A 18 9.52 11.90 -21.54
C VAL A 18 10.39 11.85 -22.80
N SER A 19 9.92 11.13 -23.81
CA SER A 19 10.55 11.13 -25.13
C SER A 19 10.08 12.36 -25.91
N THR A 20 10.98 13.34 -26.13
CA THR A 20 10.71 14.48 -26.99
C THR A 20 11.78 14.63 -28.06
N ASN A 21 11.36 14.89 -29.30
CA ASN A 21 12.24 15.15 -30.45
C ASN A 21 12.65 16.62 -30.55
N TRP A 22 13.00 17.30 -29.43
CA TRP A 22 13.34 18.73 -29.46
C TRP A 22 14.76 18.99 -28.95
N ALA A 23 15.46 19.89 -29.64
CA ALA A 23 16.77 20.36 -29.25
C ALA A 23 16.65 21.34 -28.07
N MET A 24 17.36 21.06 -26.98
CA MET A 24 17.45 21.95 -25.82
C MET A 24 18.60 22.93 -25.93
N PRO A 25 18.43 24.17 -25.46
CA PRO A 25 19.58 25.05 -25.20
C PRO A 25 20.28 24.65 -23.89
N GLU A 26 21.56 25.01 -23.81
CA GLU A 26 22.58 24.58 -22.85
C GLU A 26 22.22 24.17 -21.42
N PRO A 27 22.99 23.26 -20.77
CA PRO A 27 22.65 22.70 -19.47
C PRO A 27 22.81 23.72 -18.33
N LEU A 28 21.73 23.90 -17.56
CA LEU A 28 21.73 24.65 -16.30
C LEU A 28 22.44 23.84 -15.20
N HIS A 29 23.43 24.42 -14.57
CA HIS A 29 24.16 23.86 -13.43
C HIS A 29 23.25 23.61 -12.21
N VAL A 30 23.31 22.41 -11.64
CA VAL A 30 22.38 21.86 -10.65
C VAL A 30 22.58 22.35 -9.19
N GLU A 31 23.55 23.19 -8.90
CA GLU A 31 23.94 23.50 -7.52
C GLU A 31 23.10 24.55 -6.75
N ARG A 32 21.99 25.10 -7.31
CA ARG A 32 21.19 26.13 -6.63
C ARG A 32 19.67 25.95 -6.72
N VAL A 33 19.16 24.73 -6.63
CA VAL A 33 17.70 24.48 -6.84
C VAL A 33 16.88 24.52 -5.54
N THR A 34 17.49 24.52 -4.36
CA THR A 34 16.76 24.40 -3.09
C THR A 34 16.02 25.66 -2.63
N GLU A 35 16.43 26.86 -3.06
CA GLU A 35 15.76 28.11 -2.65
C GLU A 35 14.75 28.68 -3.66
N GLN A 36 14.62 28.10 -4.87
CA GLN A 36 13.75 28.63 -5.93
C GLN A 36 12.60 27.69 -6.33
N ALA A 37 12.31 26.63 -5.57
CA ALA A 37 11.25 25.67 -5.88
C ALA A 37 9.87 26.32 -6.17
N PRO A 38 9.39 27.33 -5.45
CA PRO A 38 8.10 27.95 -5.74
C PRO A 38 8.04 28.68 -7.10
N ARG A 39 9.16 29.30 -7.50
CA ARG A 39 9.23 30.03 -8.79
C ARG A 39 9.30 29.13 -10.02
N PHE A 40 9.86 27.94 -9.86
CA PHE A 40 9.92 26.95 -10.93
C PHE A 40 8.54 26.39 -11.28
N PHE A 41 7.70 26.16 -10.27
CA PHE A 41 6.31 25.72 -10.47
C PHE A 41 5.44 26.79 -11.17
N VAL A 42 5.60 28.06 -10.83
CA VAL A 42 4.89 29.17 -11.48
C VAL A 42 5.31 29.30 -12.94
N CYS A 43 6.59 29.13 -13.26
CA CYS A 43 7.11 29.22 -14.62
C CYS A 43 6.60 28.06 -15.51
N ILE A 44 6.43 26.85 -14.97
CA ILE A 44 5.86 25.71 -15.70
C ILE A 44 4.36 25.90 -15.95
N SER A 45 3.61 26.41 -14.98
CA SER A 45 2.18 26.67 -15.14
C SER A 45 1.92 27.81 -16.15
N GLU A 46 2.72 28.86 -16.17
CA GLU A 46 2.66 29.92 -17.15
C GLU A 46 3.09 29.47 -18.55
N TRP A 47 4.12 28.58 -18.64
CA TRP A 47 4.55 28.01 -19.91
C TRP A 47 3.49 27.07 -20.51
N ILE A 48 2.84 26.23 -19.68
CA ILE A 48 1.70 25.37 -20.10
C ILE A 48 0.50 26.20 -20.56
N SER A 49 0.24 27.35 -19.95
CA SER A 49 -0.87 28.23 -20.35
C SER A 49 -0.59 29.07 -21.59
N SER A 50 0.68 29.30 -21.98
CA SER A 50 1.07 30.11 -23.13
C SER A 50 1.27 29.32 -24.43
N THR A 51 1.46 28.01 -24.37
CA THR A 51 1.51 27.14 -25.54
C THR A 51 0.12 26.58 -25.84
N ARG A 52 -0.59 27.22 -26.74
CA ARG A 52 -1.91 26.86 -27.29
C ARG A 52 -1.87 25.68 -28.25
N GLU A 53 -0.89 24.81 -28.16
CA GLU A 53 -0.92 23.50 -28.77
C GLU A 53 -1.10 22.50 -27.62
N SER A 54 -2.23 21.83 -27.64
CA SER A 54 -2.62 20.75 -26.74
C SER A 54 -1.48 19.76 -26.60
N VAL A 55 -0.61 19.98 -25.61
CA VAL A 55 0.07 18.87 -24.96
C VAL A 55 -1.07 18.16 -24.23
N ASP A 56 -1.61 17.14 -24.86
CA ASP A 56 -2.39 16.14 -24.18
C ASP A 56 -1.50 15.59 -23.06
N PHE A 57 -1.55 16.23 -21.90
CA PHE A 57 -1.17 15.60 -20.66
C PHE A 57 -2.14 14.44 -20.52
N ILE A 58 -1.76 13.30 -21.09
CA ILE A 58 -2.34 12.02 -20.77
C ILE A 58 -2.01 11.82 -19.29
N VAL A 59 -2.84 12.43 -18.43
CA VAL A 59 -3.04 11.93 -17.08
C VAL A 59 -3.56 10.53 -17.29
N TYR A 60 -2.68 9.54 -17.26
CA TYR A 60 -3.08 8.14 -17.12
C TYR A 60 -3.75 8.03 -15.76
N GLY A 61 -5.00 8.49 -15.66
CA GLY A 61 -5.88 8.11 -14.60
C GLY A 61 -5.87 6.59 -14.51
N ILE A 62 -5.96 6.04 -13.32
CA ILE A 62 -6.08 4.60 -13.11
C ILE A 62 -7.28 4.16 -13.96
N ARG A 63 -7.02 3.47 -15.08
CA ARG A 63 -8.08 2.97 -15.96
C ARG A 63 -8.71 1.78 -15.26
N MET A 64 -9.90 1.97 -14.73
CA MET A 64 -10.62 0.93 -14.01
C MET A 64 -10.93 -0.25 -14.93
N ASN A 65 -10.39 -1.41 -14.59
CA ASN A 65 -10.56 -2.64 -15.36
C ASN A 65 -12.04 -3.07 -15.42
N ILE A 66 -12.79 -2.84 -14.32
CA ILE A 66 -14.23 -3.17 -14.25
C ILE A 66 -15.07 -2.38 -15.26
N LEU A 67 -14.70 -1.13 -15.59
CA LEU A 67 -15.35 -0.33 -16.63
C LEU A 67 -14.86 -0.77 -18.02
N GLN A 68 -13.54 -0.94 -18.18
CA GLN A 68 -12.93 -1.28 -19.46
C GLN A 68 -13.45 -2.61 -20.01
N ASN A 69 -13.51 -3.62 -19.13
CA ASN A 69 -13.88 -5.00 -19.47
C ASN A 69 -15.27 -5.38 -18.97
N ASN A 70 -16.16 -4.39 -18.75
CA ASN A 70 -17.52 -4.66 -18.31
C ASN A 70 -18.26 -5.54 -19.34
N PRO A 71 -18.92 -6.63 -18.92
CA PRO A 71 -19.62 -7.54 -19.83
C PRO A 71 -20.75 -6.84 -20.64
N TYR A 72 -21.45 -5.88 -20.03
CA TYR A 72 -22.47 -5.10 -20.75
C TYR A 72 -21.86 -4.24 -21.85
N ARG A 73 -20.67 -3.66 -21.60
CA ARG A 73 -19.90 -2.93 -22.60
C ARG A 73 -19.47 -3.85 -23.74
N GLN A 74 -18.96 -5.05 -23.40
CA GLN A 74 -18.56 -6.05 -24.41
C GLN A 74 -19.72 -6.41 -25.34
N LEU A 75 -20.94 -6.49 -24.79
CA LEU A 75 -22.15 -6.79 -25.56
C LEU A 75 -22.79 -5.54 -26.21
N GLY A 76 -22.30 -4.34 -25.91
CA GLY A 76 -22.84 -3.07 -26.46
C GLY A 76 -24.26 -2.76 -25.99
N VAL A 77 -24.61 -3.08 -24.74
CA VAL A 77 -25.96 -2.95 -24.17
C VAL A 77 -25.95 -2.20 -22.84
N TYR A 78 -27.09 -1.66 -22.44
CA TYR A 78 -27.32 -1.15 -21.09
C TYR A 78 -27.44 -2.31 -20.10
N SER A 79 -27.19 -2.03 -18.81
CA SER A 79 -27.27 -3.05 -17.76
C SER A 79 -28.68 -3.65 -17.60
N ASN A 80 -29.72 -2.89 -17.96
CA ASN A 80 -31.10 -3.33 -17.93
C ASN A 80 -31.67 -3.68 -19.32
N SER A 81 -30.82 -3.84 -20.33
CA SER A 81 -31.28 -4.32 -21.64
C SER A 81 -31.90 -5.72 -21.57
N PRO A 82 -33.03 -5.95 -22.21
CA PRO A 82 -33.68 -7.27 -22.22
C PRO A 82 -32.75 -8.36 -22.74
N THR A 83 -32.88 -9.59 -22.22
CA THR A 83 -32.09 -10.76 -22.66
C THR A 83 -32.16 -10.97 -24.18
N LYS A 84 -33.34 -10.67 -24.79
CA LYS A 84 -33.50 -10.74 -26.25
C LYS A 84 -32.53 -9.80 -26.98
N GLU A 85 -32.33 -8.59 -26.49
CA GLU A 85 -31.39 -7.61 -27.08
C GLU A 85 -29.94 -8.06 -26.91
N ARG A 86 -29.57 -8.53 -25.72
CA ARG A 86 -28.23 -9.08 -25.47
C ARG A 86 -27.90 -10.22 -26.42
N LEU A 87 -28.81 -11.19 -26.55
CA LEU A 87 -28.65 -12.31 -27.45
C LEU A 87 -28.61 -11.90 -28.94
N ALA A 88 -29.40 -10.89 -29.33
CA ALA A 88 -29.38 -10.36 -30.71
C ALA A 88 -28.01 -9.71 -31.00
N ASN A 89 -27.47 -8.89 -30.07
CA ASN A 89 -26.14 -8.30 -30.24
C ASN A 89 -25.05 -9.36 -30.24
N HIS A 90 -25.12 -10.34 -29.34
CA HIS A 90 -24.18 -11.47 -29.33
C HIS A 90 -24.14 -12.20 -30.70
N ASN A 91 -25.29 -12.60 -31.23
CA ASN A 91 -25.38 -13.28 -32.46
C ASN A 91 -24.89 -12.44 -33.66
N ARG A 92 -25.23 -11.13 -33.66
CA ARG A 92 -24.72 -10.17 -34.64
C ARG A 92 -23.21 -10.08 -34.59
N MET A 93 -22.62 -9.89 -33.41
CA MET A 93 -21.17 -9.81 -33.23
C MET A 93 -20.48 -11.08 -33.69
N LYS A 94 -20.98 -12.26 -33.29
CA LYS A 94 -20.45 -13.54 -33.68
C LYS A 94 -20.44 -13.70 -35.23
N ALA A 95 -21.49 -13.24 -35.93
CA ALA A 95 -21.54 -13.28 -37.39
C ALA A 95 -20.48 -12.38 -38.05
N PHE A 96 -20.29 -11.15 -37.53
CA PHE A 96 -19.30 -10.20 -38.05
C PHE A 96 -17.86 -10.65 -37.76
N LEU A 97 -17.58 -11.12 -36.53
CA LEU A 97 -16.26 -11.59 -36.15
C LEU A 97 -15.78 -12.81 -36.96
N LYS A 98 -16.68 -13.72 -37.27
CA LYS A 98 -16.38 -14.87 -38.16
C LYS A 98 -15.87 -14.47 -39.55
N VAL A 99 -16.24 -13.29 -40.03
CA VAL A 99 -15.77 -12.76 -41.35
C VAL A 99 -14.68 -11.70 -41.16
N GLY A 100 -14.07 -11.63 -39.98
CA GLY A 100 -12.97 -10.71 -39.66
C GLY A 100 -13.34 -9.24 -39.58
N LYS A 101 -14.65 -8.91 -39.37
CA LYS A 101 -15.12 -7.54 -39.25
C LYS A 101 -15.27 -7.13 -37.78
N SER A 102 -14.78 -5.96 -37.44
CA SER A 102 -15.02 -5.33 -36.13
C SER A 102 -16.46 -4.80 -36.01
N VAL A 103 -16.97 -4.79 -34.79
CA VAL A 103 -18.29 -4.23 -34.48
C VAL A 103 -18.11 -3.17 -33.40
N SER A 104 -18.72 -2.00 -33.57
CA SER A 104 -18.74 -0.92 -32.58
C SER A 104 -20.18 -0.56 -32.18
N PHE A 105 -20.34 -0.05 -30.96
CA PHE A 105 -21.61 0.39 -30.42
C PHE A 105 -21.43 1.78 -29.81
N PRO A 106 -22.49 2.62 -29.73
CA PRO A 106 -22.43 3.90 -29.03
C PRO A 106 -21.95 3.76 -27.56
N LEU A 107 -22.36 2.67 -26.90
CA LEU A 107 -21.96 2.34 -25.53
C LEU A 107 -20.49 1.89 -25.39
N ASP A 108 -19.71 1.85 -26.46
CA ASP A 108 -18.25 1.67 -26.34
C ASP A 108 -17.57 2.90 -25.73
N VAL A 109 -18.21 4.07 -25.86
CA VAL A 109 -17.75 5.40 -25.36
C VAL A 109 -16.23 5.58 -25.54
N PRO A 110 -15.73 5.51 -26.79
CA PRO A 110 -14.30 5.49 -27.09
C PRO A 110 -13.57 6.79 -26.71
N GLN A 111 -14.32 7.86 -26.47
CA GLN A 111 -13.81 9.17 -26.01
C GLN A 111 -13.29 9.09 -24.56
N TYR A 112 -13.87 8.21 -23.74
CA TYR A 112 -13.60 8.12 -22.30
C TYR A 112 -12.91 6.80 -21.90
N LEU A 113 -13.16 5.72 -22.65
CA LEU A 113 -12.63 4.39 -22.38
C LEU A 113 -11.77 3.92 -23.56
N SER A 114 -10.79 3.05 -23.27
CA SER A 114 -9.96 2.46 -24.33
C SER A 114 -10.79 1.72 -25.38
N SER A 115 -10.26 1.64 -26.60
CA SER A 115 -10.89 0.84 -27.66
C SER A 115 -11.10 -0.61 -27.22
N ILE A 116 -12.26 -1.17 -27.59
CA ILE A 116 -12.58 -2.57 -27.34
C ILE A 116 -12.08 -3.42 -28.49
N ASN A 117 -11.33 -4.46 -28.16
CA ASN A 117 -11.03 -5.54 -29.11
C ASN A 117 -11.94 -6.74 -28.82
N ARG A 118 -13.02 -6.88 -29.61
CA ARG A 118 -13.96 -7.99 -29.48
C ARG A 118 -13.46 -9.19 -30.25
N THR A 119 -13.44 -10.34 -29.59
CA THR A 119 -13.19 -11.66 -30.17
C THR A 119 -14.40 -12.55 -29.93
N GLU A 120 -14.54 -13.66 -30.66
CA GLU A 120 -15.62 -14.64 -30.41
C GLU A 120 -15.58 -15.10 -28.93
N THR A 121 -14.38 -15.32 -28.38
CA THR A 121 -14.18 -15.74 -27.00
C THR A 121 -14.61 -14.65 -26.02
N SER A 122 -14.15 -13.41 -26.19
CA SER A 122 -14.48 -12.31 -25.25
C SER A 122 -15.98 -11.98 -25.20
N VAL A 123 -16.67 -12.15 -26.33
CA VAL A 123 -18.13 -11.97 -26.41
C VAL A 123 -18.89 -13.11 -25.73
N ALA A 124 -18.43 -14.36 -25.94
CA ALA A 124 -19.00 -15.53 -25.26
C ALA A 124 -18.79 -15.47 -23.73
N ASP A 125 -17.60 -15.08 -23.29
CA ASP A 125 -17.26 -14.88 -21.87
C ASP A 125 -18.12 -13.80 -21.23
N ALA A 126 -18.36 -12.69 -21.95
CA ALA A 126 -19.23 -11.62 -21.47
C ALA A 126 -20.69 -12.10 -21.25
N GLU A 127 -21.23 -12.88 -22.18
CA GLU A 127 -22.58 -13.47 -22.02
C GLU A 127 -22.61 -14.47 -20.86
N ALA A 128 -21.58 -15.31 -20.72
CA ALA A 128 -21.46 -16.27 -19.61
C ALA A 128 -21.44 -15.58 -18.24
N LYS A 129 -20.72 -14.47 -18.12
CA LYS A 129 -20.68 -13.63 -16.88
C LYS A 129 -22.03 -13.03 -16.52
N LEU A 130 -22.91 -12.78 -17.47
CA LEU A 130 -24.23 -12.22 -17.24
C LEU A 130 -25.34 -13.28 -17.11
N THR A 131 -24.99 -14.54 -16.88
CA THR A 131 -25.97 -15.65 -16.74
C THR A 131 -26.66 -15.61 -15.39
N LEU A 132 -25.92 -15.35 -14.30
CA LEU A 132 -26.47 -15.36 -12.95
C LEU A 132 -26.94 -13.95 -12.53
N PRO A 133 -28.12 -13.84 -11.87
CA PRO A 133 -28.62 -12.54 -11.38
C PRO A 133 -27.65 -11.77 -10.49
N LYS A 134 -26.90 -12.49 -9.65
CA LYS A 134 -25.86 -11.88 -8.79
C LYS A 134 -24.78 -11.20 -9.61
N GLU A 135 -24.29 -11.85 -10.65
CA GLU A 135 -23.28 -11.30 -11.52
C GLU A 135 -23.83 -10.14 -12.38
N GLN A 136 -25.06 -10.26 -12.85
CA GLN A 136 -25.72 -9.18 -13.60
C GLN A 136 -25.74 -7.89 -12.77
N ILE A 137 -26.19 -7.95 -11.52
CA ILE A 137 -26.26 -6.75 -10.68
C ILE A 137 -24.86 -6.24 -10.26
N LEU A 138 -23.91 -7.13 -10.02
CA LEU A 138 -22.52 -6.77 -9.71
C LEU A 138 -21.92 -5.90 -10.82
N TYR A 139 -21.99 -6.34 -12.06
CA TYR A 139 -21.47 -5.59 -13.21
C TYR A 139 -22.31 -4.36 -13.55
N ALA A 140 -23.62 -4.37 -13.25
CA ALA A 140 -24.50 -3.23 -13.45
C ALA A 140 -24.18 -2.04 -12.56
N GLN A 141 -23.61 -2.29 -11.37
CA GLN A 141 -23.12 -1.23 -10.47
C GLN A 141 -22.05 -0.34 -11.12
N PHE A 142 -21.37 -0.85 -12.15
CA PHE A 142 -20.30 -0.21 -12.89
C PHE A 142 -20.66 0.00 -14.36
N TRP A 143 -21.96 0.06 -14.70
CA TRP A 143 -22.37 0.28 -16.06
C TRP A 143 -23.64 1.11 -16.16
N PHE A 144 -23.89 1.63 -17.35
CA PHE A 144 -25.02 2.48 -17.66
C PHE A 144 -26.35 1.74 -17.61
N VAL A 145 -27.38 2.43 -17.10
CA VAL A 145 -28.77 1.96 -17.04
C VAL A 145 -29.69 2.98 -17.71
N LYS A 146 -30.72 2.51 -18.42
CA LYS A 146 -31.67 3.34 -19.13
C LYS A 146 -33.07 3.10 -18.60
N MET A 147 -33.59 3.98 -17.73
CA MET A 147 -34.87 3.80 -17.05
C MET A 147 -35.89 4.89 -17.36
N THR A 148 -35.45 6.07 -17.76
CA THR A 148 -36.30 7.25 -17.94
C THR A 148 -36.06 7.90 -19.31
N PRO A 149 -37.03 8.69 -19.83
CA PRO A 149 -36.83 9.47 -21.06
C PRO A 149 -35.68 10.49 -20.96
N LEU A 150 -35.33 10.96 -19.76
CA LEU A 150 -34.17 11.83 -19.54
C LEU A 150 -32.86 11.11 -19.85
N ASP A 151 -32.79 9.82 -19.60
CA ASP A 151 -31.59 9.00 -19.91
C ASP A 151 -31.34 9.00 -21.42
N ASP A 152 -32.40 8.93 -22.27
CA ASP A 152 -32.25 9.01 -23.73
C ASP A 152 -31.60 10.31 -24.18
N VAL A 153 -32.02 11.43 -23.61
CA VAL A 153 -31.48 12.76 -23.95
C VAL A 153 -30.05 12.90 -23.48
N ALA A 154 -29.76 12.47 -22.24
CA ALA A 154 -28.42 12.54 -21.67
C ALA A 154 -27.44 11.63 -22.44
N PHE A 155 -27.82 10.42 -22.82
CA PHE A 155 -26.97 9.54 -23.62
C PHE A 155 -26.67 10.10 -25.01
N ASN A 156 -27.58 10.83 -25.65
CA ASN A 156 -27.30 11.50 -26.91
C ASN A 156 -26.12 12.49 -26.75
N HIS A 157 -26.07 13.25 -25.67
CA HIS A 157 -24.97 14.16 -25.37
C HIS A 157 -23.70 13.40 -25.02
N LEU A 158 -23.77 12.33 -24.21
CA LEU A 158 -22.60 11.49 -23.87
C LEU A 158 -21.95 10.92 -25.13
N PHE A 159 -22.77 10.41 -26.08
CA PHE A 159 -22.25 9.83 -27.34
C PHE A 159 -21.73 10.90 -28.31
N ALA A 160 -22.12 12.18 -28.13
CA ALA A 160 -21.60 13.33 -28.85
C ALA A 160 -20.33 13.94 -28.21
N ASP A 161 -19.71 13.28 -27.21
CA ASP A 161 -18.57 13.79 -26.44
C ASP A 161 -18.88 15.04 -25.59
N GLU A 162 -20.12 15.17 -25.14
CA GLU A 162 -20.60 16.28 -24.33
C GLU A 162 -21.00 15.79 -22.92
N ILE A 163 -20.07 15.20 -22.18
CA ILE A 163 -20.35 14.57 -20.87
C ILE A 163 -20.91 15.57 -19.85
N ASP A 164 -20.43 16.80 -19.84
CA ASP A 164 -20.93 17.84 -18.92
C ASP A 164 -22.40 18.16 -19.17
N LYS A 165 -22.84 18.20 -20.44
CA LYS A 165 -24.26 18.39 -20.78
C LYS A 165 -25.10 17.16 -20.40
N ALA A 166 -24.55 15.95 -20.55
CA ALA A 166 -25.23 14.74 -20.12
C ALA A 166 -25.44 14.76 -18.59
N GLU A 167 -24.41 15.17 -17.82
CA GLU A 167 -24.51 15.33 -16.37
C GLU A 167 -25.55 16.40 -15.99
N GLU A 168 -25.59 17.57 -16.64
CA GLU A 168 -26.59 18.61 -16.41
C GLU A 168 -28.04 18.10 -16.61
N ILE A 169 -28.25 17.21 -17.58
CA ILE A 169 -29.57 16.63 -17.84
C ILE A 169 -29.94 15.67 -16.71
N TRP A 170 -29.05 14.78 -16.29
CA TRP A 170 -29.30 13.86 -15.17
C TRP A 170 -29.49 14.61 -13.84
N GLN A 171 -28.83 15.75 -13.63
CA GLN A 171 -29.01 16.59 -12.44
C GLN A 171 -30.43 17.23 -12.35
N LYS A 172 -31.14 17.43 -13.47
CA LYS A 172 -32.50 18.01 -13.47
C LYS A 172 -33.51 17.19 -12.66
N ARG A 173 -33.28 15.89 -12.52
CA ARG A 173 -34.12 14.98 -11.74
C ARG A 173 -33.27 13.89 -11.09
N GLU A 174 -33.14 13.97 -9.77
CA GLU A 174 -32.53 12.90 -9.02
C GLU A 174 -33.41 11.64 -9.00
N CYS A 175 -32.87 10.54 -9.44
CA CYS A 175 -33.50 9.22 -9.44
C CYS A 175 -32.39 8.12 -9.54
N ALA A 176 -32.79 6.87 -9.40
CA ALA A 176 -31.85 5.75 -9.42
C ALA A 176 -30.97 5.73 -10.67
N SER A 177 -31.54 5.92 -11.87
CA SER A 177 -30.75 5.91 -13.11
C SER A 177 -29.86 7.14 -13.26
N SER A 178 -30.33 8.33 -12.88
CA SER A 178 -29.50 9.53 -12.97
C SER A 178 -28.27 9.44 -12.07
N LEU A 179 -28.42 8.96 -10.83
CA LEU A 179 -27.29 8.73 -9.90
C LEU A 179 -26.34 7.67 -10.44
N GLN A 180 -26.87 6.50 -10.86
CA GLN A 180 -26.06 5.42 -11.40
C GLN A 180 -25.24 5.87 -12.63
N ASN A 181 -25.85 6.55 -13.58
CA ASN A 181 -25.19 6.98 -14.81
C ASN A 181 -24.12 8.05 -14.52
N ARG A 182 -24.38 8.97 -13.60
CA ARG A 182 -23.39 9.96 -13.15
C ARG A 182 -22.23 9.33 -12.39
N ILE A 183 -22.48 8.29 -11.58
CA ILE A 183 -21.40 7.52 -10.93
C ILE A 183 -20.47 6.93 -12.00
N VAL A 184 -21.03 6.29 -13.04
CA VAL A 184 -20.22 5.70 -14.11
C VAL A 184 -19.43 6.78 -14.85
N CYS A 185 -20.04 7.95 -15.19
CA CYS A 185 -19.34 9.08 -15.80
C CYS A 185 -18.19 9.60 -14.93
N ALA A 186 -18.44 9.81 -13.63
CA ALA A 186 -17.42 10.27 -12.69
C ALA A 186 -16.25 9.28 -12.57
N LEU A 187 -16.54 7.97 -12.53
CA LEU A 187 -15.51 6.92 -12.51
C LEU A 187 -14.70 6.88 -13.81
N MET A 188 -15.34 7.03 -14.99
CA MET A 188 -14.65 7.11 -16.28
C MET A 188 -13.68 8.30 -16.35
N CYS A 189 -14.07 9.43 -15.73
CA CYS A 189 -13.27 10.65 -15.67
C CYS A 189 -12.31 10.70 -14.46
N SER A 190 -12.19 9.63 -13.67
CA SER A 190 -11.38 9.58 -12.45
C SER A 190 -11.75 10.63 -11.39
N LYS A 191 -12.99 11.13 -11.42
CA LYS A 191 -13.57 12.08 -10.44
C LYS A 191 -14.06 11.30 -9.20
N TYR A 192 -13.14 10.66 -8.46
CA TYR A 192 -13.48 9.70 -7.39
C TYR A 192 -14.29 10.32 -6.25
N ALA A 193 -14.00 11.57 -5.86
CA ALA A 193 -14.76 12.26 -4.83
C ALA A 193 -16.24 12.41 -5.21
N GLU A 194 -16.52 12.78 -6.47
CA GLU A 194 -17.87 12.89 -6.99
C GLU A 194 -18.54 11.52 -7.07
N ALA A 195 -17.84 10.52 -7.59
CA ALA A 195 -18.35 9.16 -7.69
C ALA A 195 -18.79 8.61 -6.33
N ILE A 196 -17.97 8.79 -5.29
CA ILE A 196 -18.27 8.33 -3.92
C ILE A 196 -19.47 9.09 -3.35
N SER A 197 -19.53 10.41 -3.48
CA SER A 197 -20.65 11.22 -2.99
C SER A 197 -21.99 10.82 -3.64
N LEU A 198 -21.99 10.59 -4.96
CA LEU A 198 -23.16 10.10 -5.68
C LEU A 198 -23.55 8.67 -5.26
N ALA A 199 -22.55 7.82 -5.05
CA ALA A 199 -22.77 6.45 -4.60
C ALA A 199 -23.33 6.41 -3.16
N GLU A 200 -22.81 7.23 -2.25
CA GLU A 200 -23.39 7.37 -0.90
C GLU A 200 -24.87 7.77 -0.97
N THR A 201 -25.22 8.73 -1.86
CA THR A 201 -26.62 9.13 -2.08
C THR A 201 -27.47 7.98 -2.60
N LEU A 202 -26.98 7.24 -3.59
CA LEU A 202 -27.69 6.12 -4.21
C LEU A 202 -27.91 4.97 -3.22
N TYR A 203 -26.83 4.50 -2.56
CA TYR A 203 -26.89 3.31 -1.71
C TYR A 203 -27.52 3.55 -0.34
N ASN A 204 -27.52 4.79 0.16
CA ASN A 204 -28.27 5.14 1.38
C ASN A 204 -29.78 5.19 1.13
N ASN A 205 -30.23 5.23 -0.12
CA ASN A 205 -31.65 5.20 -0.47
C ASN A 205 -32.07 3.81 -0.94
N THR A 206 -32.61 3.02 -0.03
CA THR A 206 -33.10 1.64 -0.31
C THR A 206 -34.07 1.58 -1.49
N GLN A 207 -34.88 2.61 -1.69
CA GLN A 207 -35.83 2.66 -2.80
C GLN A 207 -35.09 2.78 -4.16
N TYR A 208 -34.04 3.59 -4.24
CA TYR A 208 -33.23 3.72 -5.46
C TYR A 208 -32.49 2.42 -5.79
N VAL A 209 -31.89 1.80 -4.78
CA VAL A 209 -31.21 0.50 -4.97
C VAL A 209 -32.19 -0.57 -5.47
N ASN A 210 -33.39 -0.66 -4.85
CA ASN A 210 -34.41 -1.61 -5.28
C ASN A 210 -34.89 -1.34 -6.72
N GLN A 211 -35.04 -0.07 -7.13
CA GLN A 211 -35.38 0.29 -8.50
C GLN A 211 -34.32 -0.20 -9.50
N LEU A 212 -33.04 -0.05 -9.18
CA LEU A 212 -31.95 -0.55 -10.03
C LEU A 212 -31.94 -2.08 -10.11
N VAL A 213 -32.07 -2.74 -8.98
CA VAL A 213 -32.13 -4.21 -8.92
C VAL A 213 -33.28 -4.73 -9.77
N VAL A 214 -34.49 -4.17 -9.62
CA VAL A 214 -35.68 -4.56 -10.41
C VAL A 214 -35.48 -4.26 -11.89
N ALA A 215 -34.85 -3.14 -12.24
CA ALA A 215 -34.59 -2.78 -13.62
C ALA A 215 -33.62 -3.77 -14.31
N VAL A 216 -32.63 -4.28 -13.59
CA VAL A 216 -31.58 -5.15 -14.14
C VAL A 216 -31.99 -6.62 -14.18
N ILE A 217 -32.56 -7.15 -13.08
CA ILE A 217 -32.85 -8.57 -12.92
C ILE A 217 -34.34 -8.92 -12.74
N GLY A 218 -35.22 -7.92 -12.73
CA GLY A 218 -36.64 -8.11 -12.51
C GLY A 218 -37.03 -8.27 -11.04
N THR A 219 -38.31 -8.58 -10.80
CA THR A 219 -38.89 -8.63 -9.43
C THR A 219 -38.55 -9.91 -8.63
N GLY A 220 -37.87 -10.88 -9.23
CA GLY A 220 -37.60 -12.19 -8.61
C GLY A 220 -36.31 -12.28 -7.81
N GLY A 221 -35.50 -11.22 -7.74
CA GLY A 221 -34.21 -11.23 -7.02
C GLY A 221 -34.36 -10.71 -5.61
N ASN A 222 -34.06 -11.55 -4.61
CA ASN A 222 -33.97 -11.11 -3.23
C ASN A 222 -32.51 -10.73 -2.92
N PHE A 223 -32.21 -9.43 -2.96
CA PHE A 223 -30.88 -8.90 -2.69
C PHE A 223 -30.87 -8.07 -1.41
N ASN A 224 -29.85 -8.29 -0.60
CA ASN A 224 -29.59 -7.42 0.54
C ASN A 224 -28.86 -6.14 0.02
N VAL A 225 -29.43 -4.99 0.32
CA VAL A 225 -28.85 -3.68 -0.07
C VAL A 225 -27.44 -3.50 0.49
N SER A 226 -27.21 -3.98 1.73
CA SER A 226 -25.88 -3.89 2.35
C SER A 226 -24.83 -4.70 1.58
N ASP A 227 -25.18 -5.91 1.10
CA ASP A 227 -24.26 -6.75 0.33
C ASP A 227 -23.87 -6.10 -1.01
N LEU A 228 -24.83 -5.41 -1.66
CA LEU A 228 -24.57 -4.65 -2.88
C LEU A 228 -23.66 -3.45 -2.61
N THR A 229 -23.92 -2.72 -1.54
CA THR A 229 -23.09 -1.58 -1.12
C THR A 229 -21.65 -2.01 -0.88
N PHE A 230 -21.44 -3.06 -0.09
CA PHE A 230 -20.09 -3.53 0.21
C PHE A 230 -19.39 -4.13 -1.00
N SER A 231 -20.13 -4.82 -1.90
CA SER A 231 -19.52 -5.30 -3.16
C SER A 231 -19.06 -4.16 -4.07
N PHE A 232 -19.81 -3.05 -4.11
CA PHE A 232 -19.39 -1.84 -4.83
C PHE A 232 -18.10 -1.25 -4.24
N ILE A 233 -18.04 -1.12 -2.91
CA ILE A 233 -16.86 -0.59 -2.21
C ILE A 233 -15.66 -1.52 -2.40
N ASP A 234 -15.85 -2.84 -2.31
CA ASP A 234 -14.77 -3.83 -2.51
C ASP A 234 -14.10 -3.67 -3.88
N ILE A 235 -14.91 -3.59 -4.94
CA ILE A 235 -14.38 -3.41 -6.30
C ILE A 235 -13.65 -2.07 -6.42
N LEU A 236 -14.18 -1.00 -5.85
CA LEU A 236 -13.46 0.30 -5.86
C LEU A 236 -12.15 0.23 -5.08
N CYS A 237 -12.12 -0.44 -3.93
CA CYS A 237 -10.90 -0.65 -3.16
C CYS A 237 -9.85 -1.46 -3.93
N ASP A 238 -10.27 -2.49 -4.66
CA ASP A 238 -9.39 -3.31 -5.48
C ASP A 238 -8.83 -2.56 -6.70
N GLU A 239 -9.65 -1.74 -7.36
CA GLU A 239 -9.28 -1.00 -8.57
C GLU A 239 -8.46 0.26 -8.29
N ILE A 240 -8.78 1.00 -7.23
CA ILE A 240 -8.24 2.34 -6.95
C ILE A 240 -7.27 2.29 -5.75
N GLY A 241 -7.56 1.42 -4.79
CA GLY A 241 -6.88 1.31 -3.51
C GLY A 241 -7.65 1.99 -2.37
N ALA A 242 -7.92 1.24 -1.30
CA ALA A 242 -8.72 1.70 -0.17
C ALA A 242 -8.17 2.99 0.48
N GLY A 243 -6.85 3.12 0.63
CA GLY A 243 -6.23 4.31 1.20
C GLY A 243 -6.43 5.60 0.36
N LYS A 244 -6.66 5.46 -0.95
CA LYS A 244 -6.97 6.59 -1.84
C LYS A 244 -8.44 6.99 -1.81
N LEU A 245 -9.33 6.04 -1.51
CA LEU A 245 -10.77 6.28 -1.43
C LEU A 245 -11.19 6.89 -0.09
N LEU A 246 -10.51 6.53 0.98
CA LEU A 246 -10.84 6.93 2.35
C LEU A 246 -11.08 8.45 2.52
N PRO A 247 -10.28 9.37 1.92
CA PRO A 247 -10.50 10.80 2.08
C PRO A 247 -11.79 11.32 1.42
N PHE A 248 -12.43 10.55 0.55
CA PHE A 248 -13.60 10.99 -0.22
C PHE A 248 -14.93 10.55 0.39
N THR A 249 -14.90 9.61 1.35
CA THR A 249 -16.13 9.15 1.98
C THR A 249 -16.56 10.05 3.14
N THR A 250 -17.87 10.29 3.24
CA THR A 250 -18.51 11.03 4.33
C THR A 250 -19.40 10.15 5.19
N ASN A 251 -19.73 8.97 4.72
CA ASN A 251 -20.54 7.99 5.43
C ASN A 251 -19.67 7.21 6.43
N VAL A 252 -19.98 7.30 7.72
CA VAL A 252 -19.21 6.68 8.81
C VAL A 252 -19.08 5.15 8.64
N THR A 253 -20.14 4.48 8.14
CA THR A 253 -20.09 3.02 7.91
C THR A 253 -19.13 2.68 6.77
N TRP A 254 -19.17 3.45 5.69
CA TRP A 254 -18.26 3.29 4.56
C TRP A 254 -16.82 3.60 4.95
N GLU A 255 -16.62 4.70 5.69
CA GLU A 255 -15.30 5.08 6.21
C GLU A 255 -14.68 3.94 7.02
N GLY A 256 -15.43 3.39 7.98
CA GLY A 256 -14.97 2.27 8.79
C GLY A 256 -14.59 1.05 7.94
N TYR A 257 -15.43 0.68 6.98
CA TYR A 257 -15.19 -0.47 6.10
C TYR A 257 -13.98 -0.26 5.18
N ILE A 258 -13.86 0.91 4.53
CA ILE A 258 -12.72 1.25 3.66
C ILE A 258 -11.42 1.32 4.48
N LYS A 259 -11.49 1.88 5.70
CA LYS A 259 -10.36 1.93 6.62
C LYS A 259 -9.86 0.53 6.97
N GLU A 260 -10.75 -0.39 7.29
CA GLU A 260 -10.40 -1.80 7.56
C GLU A 260 -9.71 -2.44 6.36
N LYS A 261 -10.25 -2.27 5.15
CA LYS A 261 -9.64 -2.73 3.90
C LYS A 261 -8.27 -2.11 3.62
N ALA A 262 -8.03 -0.87 4.03
CA ALA A 262 -6.72 -0.21 3.89
C ALA A 262 -5.69 -0.73 4.91
N VAL A 263 -6.13 -1.05 6.11
CA VAL A 263 -5.27 -1.43 7.24
C VAL A 263 -4.86 -2.90 7.20
N GLU A 264 -5.80 -3.80 6.88
CA GLU A 264 -5.60 -5.24 6.93
C GLU A 264 -4.37 -5.72 6.13
N PRO A 265 -4.15 -5.33 4.86
CA PRO A 265 -2.98 -5.76 4.11
C PRO A 265 -1.65 -5.30 4.73
N ILE A 266 -1.64 -4.12 5.35
CA ILE A 266 -0.46 -3.58 6.01
C ILE A 266 -0.12 -4.43 7.23
N ILE A 267 -1.12 -4.76 8.04
CA ILE A 267 -0.96 -5.61 9.23
C ILE A 267 -0.47 -7.01 8.84
N VAL A 268 -1.06 -7.62 7.82
CA VAL A 268 -0.63 -8.94 7.31
C VAL A 268 0.84 -8.90 6.87
N ASN A 269 1.23 -7.90 6.08
CA ASN A 269 2.62 -7.75 5.64
C ASN A 269 3.62 -7.57 6.80
N ILE A 270 3.24 -6.82 7.86
CA ILE A 270 4.07 -6.69 9.07
C ILE A 270 4.16 -8.03 9.81
N GLN A 271 3.04 -8.76 9.95
CA GLN A 271 3.01 -10.07 10.62
C GLN A 271 3.87 -11.10 9.88
N ASP A 272 3.80 -11.11 8.56
CA ASP A 272 4.62 -11.99 7.72
C ASP A 272 6.11 -11.67 7.88
N ALA A 273 6.48 -10.39 7.88
CA ALA A 273 7.86 -9.97 8.12
C ALA A 273 8.37 -10.41 9.50
N ILE A 274 7.55 -10.27 10.54
CA ILE A 274 7.84 -10.79 11.89
C ILE A 274 8.02 -12.32 11.84
N GLY A 275 7.14 -13.03 11.14
CA GLY A 275 7.21 -14.49 10.97
C GLY A 275 8.51 -14.95 10.31
N VAL A 276 8.96 -14.20 9.28
CA VAL A 276 10.25 -14.46 8.62
C VAL A 276 11.42 -14.25 9.59
N ALA A 277 11.43 -13.15 10.35
CA ALA A 277 12.48 -12.87 11.32
C ALA A 277 12.54 -13.94 12.42
N LYS A 278 11.41 -14.42 12.92
CA LYS A 278 11.35 -15.51 13.92
C LYS A 278 11.99 -16.80 13.45
N LYS A 279 11.92 -17.12 12.16
CA LYS A 279 12.54 -18.33 11.58
C LYS A 279 14.08 -18.31 11.63
N SER A 280 14.71 -17.16 11.90
CA SER A 280 16.16 -17.04 12.09
C SER A 280 16.62 -17.44 13.50
N LYS A 281 15.70 -17.61 14.46
CA LYS A 281 16.03 -18.02 15.83
C LYS A 281 16.77 -19.36 15.84
N GLY A 282 17.89 -19.43 16.54
CA GLY A 282 18.74 -20.61 16.62
C GLY A 282 19.64 -20.87 15.39
N LYS A 283 19.67 -19.96 14.40
CA LYS A 283 20.55 -20.07 13.23
C LYS A 283 21.91 -19.33 13.39
N GLY A 284 22.20 -18.88 14.60
CA GLY A 284 23.42 -18.15 14.95
C GLY A 284 23.24 -16.63 15.01
N ALA A 285 24.20 -15.98 15.65
CA ALA A 285 24.16 -14.54 15.95
C ALA A 285 23.98 -13.69 14.70
N THR A 286 24.83 -13.85 13.70
CA THR A 286 24.81 -13.05 12.46
C THR A 286 23.47 -13.18 11.72
N ALA A 287 22.92 -14.40 11.61
CA ALA A 287 21.61 -14.61 10.97
C ALA A 287 20.47 -13.89 11.71
N ARG A 288 20.56 -13.84 13.03
CA ARG A 288 19.57 -13.14 13.87
C ARG A 288 19.68 -11.63 13.76
N TYR A 289 20.88 -11.09 13.68
CA TYR A 289 21.13 -9.66 13.47
C TYR A 289 20.62 -9.19 12.10
N GLU A 290 20.98 -9.90 11.03
CA GLU A 290 20.51 -9.57 9.69
C GLU A 290 18.97 -9.68 9.58
N ALA A 291 18.36 -10.67 10.22
CA ALA A 291 16.91 -10.77 10.27
C ALA A 291 16.27 -9.56 10.95
N GLY A 292 16.86 -9.06 12.04
CA GLY A 292 16.40 -7.84 12.71
C GLY A 292 16.52 -6.59 11.82
N LYS A 293 17.62 -6.43 11.10
CA LYS A 293 17.83 -5.32 10.14
C LYS A 293 16.81 -5.38 8.98
N VAL A 294 16.66 -6.54 8.36
CA VAL A 294 15.69 -6.74 7.27
C VAL A 294 14.27 -6.47 7.75
N LEU A 295 13.92 -6.94 8.96
CA LEU A 295 12.61 -6.67 9.56
C LEU A 295 12.37 -5.17 9.73
N MET A 296 13.35 -4.46 10.28
CA MET A 296 13.29 -3.00 10.46
C MET A 296 13.07 -2.27 9.14
N GLU A 297 13.91 -2.54 8.13
CA GLU A 297 13.83 -1.86 6.84
C GLU A 297 12.53 -2.19 6.09
N ARG A 298 12.13 -3.46 6.06
CA ARG A 298 10.92 -3.91 5.37
C ARG A 298 9.65 -3.29 5.97
N THR A 299 9.61 -3.08 7.29
CA THR A 299 8.40 -2.62 7.99
C THR A 299 8.36 -1.12 8.24
N LYS A 300 9.44 -0.38 7.97
CA LYS A 300 9.52 1.07 8.21
C LYS A 300 8.42 1.85 7.50
N GLN A 301 8.24 1.64 6.19
CA GLN A 301 7.21 2.32 5.41
C GLN A 301 5.79 1.83 5.78
N LEU A 302 5.63 0.53 6.05
CA LEU A 302 4.36 -0.05 6.47
C LEU A 302 3.89 0.56 7.80
N THR A 303 4.80 0.74 8.75
CA THR A 303 4.51 1.37 10.06
C THR A 303 4.10 2.84 9.89
N LEU A 304 4.73 3.58 8.98
CA LEU A 304 4.34 4.97 8.66
C LEU A 304 2.95 5.03 8.02
N GLN A 305 2.66 4.15 7.05
CA GLN A 305 1.34 4.06 6.43
C GLN A 305 0.27 3.73 7.47
N LEU A 306 0.54 2.76 8.35
CA LEU A 306 -0.39 2.37 9.41
C LEU A 306 -0.68 3.52 10.38
N ARG A 307 0.34 4.32 10.72
CA ARG A 307 0.20 5.49 11.59
C ARG A 307 -0.67 6.60 10.98
N ASN A 308 -0.71 6.70 9.65
CA ASN A 308 -1.58 7.65 8.95
C ASN A 308 -3.05 7.20 8.93
N LEU A 309 -3.30 5.89 9.04
CA LEU A 309 -4.63 5.29 8.99
C LEU A 309 -5.23 5.06 10.38
N LEU A 310 -4.40 4.76 11.36
CA LEU A 310 -4.82 4.42 12.73
C LEU A 310 -4.21 5.39 13.75
N SER A 311 -5.02 5.78 14.72
CA SER A 311 -4.52 6.50 15.90
C SER A 311 -3.60 5.61 16.74
N SER A 312 -2.57 6.21 17.36
CA SER A 312 -1.69 5.49 18.29
C SER A 312 -2.41 4.93 19.53
N SER A 313 -3.62 5.38 19.81
CA SER A 313 -4.47 4.88 20.89
C SER A 313 -5.32 3.67 20.49
N GLU A 314 -5.45 3.38 19.19
CA GLU A 314 -6.22 2.22 18.72
C GLU A 314 -5.50 0.92 19.06
N ILE A 315 -6.25 -0.03 19.64
CA ILE A 315 -5.72 -1.34 20.10
C ILE A 315 -5.04 -2.10 18.95
N GLN A 316 -5.61 -2.04 17.76
CA GLN A 316 -5.07 -2.70 16.57
C GLN A 316 -3.68 -2.17 16.22
N TYR A 317 -3.49 -0.84 16.24
CA TYR A 317 -2.19 -0.20 16.04
C TYR A 317 -1.18 -0.63 17.10
N GLN A 318 -1.55 -0.48 18.39
CA GLN A 318 -0.66 -0.83 19.51
C GLN A 318 -0.21 -2.29 19.44
N THR A 319 -1.17 -3.21 19.20
CA THR A 319 -0.88 -4.65 19.17
C THR A 319 0.17 -5.01 18.11
N ILE A 320 0.03 -4.50 16.89
CA ILE A 320 0.94 -4.88 15.80
C ILE A 320 2.31 -4.20 15.94
N VAL A 321 2.35 -2.92 16.35
CA VAL A 321 3.59 -2.16 16.48
C VAL A 321 4.41 -2.64 17.68
N ASP A 322 3.75 -2.97 18.80
CA ASP A 322 4.44 -3.56 19.95
C ASP A 322 5.00 -4.95 19.63
N LYS A 323 4.23 -5.78 18.93
CA LYS A 323 4.69 -7.09 18.47
C LYS A 323 5.91 -6.98 17.55
N LEU A 324 5.90 -6.01 16.64
CA LEU A 324 7.03 -5.69 15.76
C LEU A 324 8.25 -5.23 16.56
N GLY A 325 8.08 -4.24 17.42
CA GLY A 325 9.17 -3.70 18.22
C GLY A 325 9.80 -4.75 19.14
N LEU A 326 8.96 -5.56 19.78
CA LEU A 326 9.45 -6.64 20.66
C LEU A 326 10.21 -7.74 19.90
N GLU A 327 9.87 -8.03 18.65
CA GLU A 327 10.62 -8.98 17.82
C GLU A 327 11.97 -8.38 17.39
N ILE A 328 12.02 -7.09 17.00
CA ILE A 328 13.28 -6.41 16.68
C ILE A 328 14.18 -6.34 17.92
N LEU A 329 13.61 -6.02 19.09
CA LEU A 329 14.32 -6.07 20.38
C LEU A 329 14.93 -7.46 20.62
N GLN A 330 14.12 -8.50 20.42
CA GLN A 330 14.58 -9.89 20.64
C GLN A 330 15.69 -10.28 19.67
N CYS A 331 15.65 -9.81 18.41
CA CYS A 331 16.76 -10.00 17.48
C CYS A 331 18.06 -9.39 18.01
N GLY A 332 17.98 -8.19 18.59
CA GLY A 332 19.15 -7.55 19.21
C GLY A 332 19.67 -8.29 20.44
N ILE A 333 18.77 -8.80 21.29
CA ILE A 333 19.13 -9.59 22.48
C ILE A 333 19.81 -10.90 22.08
N ASP A 334 19.18 -11.67 21.18
CA ASP A 334 19.69 -12.95 20.70
C ASP A 334 21.07 -12.78 20.05
N TYR A 335 21.21 -11.75 19.19
CA TYR A 335 22.49 -11.43 18.56
C TYR A 335 23.58 -11.14 19.58
N TYR A 336 23.32 -10.27 20.58
CA TYR A 336 24.30 -9.94 21.60
C TYR A 336 24.72 -11.14 22.42
N ASN A 337 23.76 -11.98 22.79
CA ASN A 337 24.03 -13.16 23.63
C ASN A 337 24.88 -14.23 22.92
N ASP A 338 24.64 -14.39 21.61
CA ASP A 338 25.26 -15.47 20.81
C ASP A 338 26.51 -14.99 20.04
N SER A 339 26.79 -13.67 20.02
CA SER A 339 27.91 -13.11 19.25
C SER A 339 29.18 -13.05 20.07
N GLU A 340 30.27 -13.33 19.39
CA GLU A 340 31.64 -13.19 19.96
C GLU A 340 32.36 -11.92 19.46
N GLU A 341 31.68 -11.09 18.64
CA GLU A 341 32.29 -9.91 18.02
C GLU A 341 32.47 -8.74 19.03
N PRO A 342 33.58 -7.99 18.96
CA PRO A 342 33.81 -6.83 19.83
C PRO A 342 32.71 -5.76 19.76
N ASP A 343 32.11 -5.55 18.57
CA ASP A 343 31.09 -4.56 18.34
C ASP A 343 29.66 -5.10 18.55
N ALA A 344 29.51 -6.34 19.04
CA ALA A 344 28.19 -6.97 19.22
C ALA A 344 27.22 -6.10 20.05
N ALA A 345 27.71 -5.51 21.13
CA ALA A 345 26.89 -4.63 21.98
C ALA A 345 26.40 -3.37 21.23
N LYS A 346 27.27 -2.74 20.43
CA LYS A 346 26.92 -1.54 19.65
C LYS A 346 25.93 -1.88 18.53
N ASN A 347 26.14 -3.01 17.85
CA ASN A 347 25.25 -3.48 16.79
C ASN A 347 23.87 -3.84 17.36
N ALA A 348 23.81 -4.57 18.47
CA ALA A 348 22.57 -4.88 19.17
C ALA A 348 21.83 -3.61 19.63
N MET A 349 22.57 -2.60 20.11
CA MET A 349 22.02 -1.32 20.55
C MET A 349 21.25 -0.60 19.44
N MET A 350 21.69 -0.70 18.17
CA MET A 350 20.99 -0.12 17.05
C MET A 350 19.56 -0.69 16.92
N LEU A 351 19.41 -2.02 16.96
CA LEU A 351 18.12 -2.70 16.89
C LEU A 351 17.25 -2.37 18.10
N GLN A 352 17.83 -2.38 19.32
CA GLN A 352 17.08 -2.13 20.55
C GLN A 352 16.59 -0.68 20.65
N ARG A 353 17.38 0.30 20.20
CA ARG A 353 16.95 1.72 20.15
C ARG A 353 15.84 1.94 19.14
N TYR A 354 15.92 1.29 17.97
CA TYR A 354 14.84 1.35 17.00
C TYR A 354 13.54 0.75 17.57
N ALA A 355 13.63 -0.42 18.19
CA ALA A 355 12.50 -1.06 18.85
C ALA A 355 11.85 -0.14 19.89
N LYS A 356 12.67 0.47 20.78
CA LYS A 356 12.22 1.46 21.78
C LYS A 356 11.50 2.65 21.14
N GLY A 357 11.93 3.07 19.94
CA GLY A 357 11.36 4.21 19.23
C GLY A 357 9.99 3.96 18.61
N ILE A 358 9.63 2.70 18.33
CA ILE A 358 8.37 2.37 17.65
C ILE A 358 7.27 1.86 18.58
N VAL A 359 7.60 1.20 19.70
CA VAL A 359 6.62 0.64 20.65
C VAL A 359 5.79 1.73 21.33
N VAL A 360 4.50 1.47 21.54
CA VAL A 360 3.56 2.42 22.12
C VAL A 360 2.90 1.95 23.41
N GLY A 361 2.69 0.65 23.59
CA GLY A 361 2.14 0.08 24.82
C GLY A 361 3.13 0.15 26.00
N GLN A 362 2.61 0.38 27.21
CA GLN A 362 3.46 0.61 28.37
C GLN A 362 4.41 -0.56 28.68
N MET A 363 3.89 -1.79 28.66
CA MET A 363 4.72 -2.99 28.92
C MET A 363 5.86 -3.15 27.90
N ALA A 364 5.59 -2.89 26.62
CA ALA A 364 6.61 -2.95 25.57
C ALA A 364 7.66 -1.84 25.72
N LYS A 365 7.23 -0.62 26.09
CA LYS A 365 8.13 0.51 26.38
C LYS A 365 9.06 0.21 27.56
N ASP A 366 8.51 -0.32 28.66
CA ASP A 366 9.30 -0.62 29.85
C ASP A 366 10.34 -1.71 29.53
N ARG A 367 9.94 -2.78 28.83
CA ARG A 367 10.86 -3.84 28.40
C ARG A 367 11.96 -3.32 27.47
N CYS A 368 11.61 -2.49 26.47
CA CYS A 368 12.60 -1.91 25.56
C CYS A 368 13.56 -0.96 26.31
N LYS A 369 13.02 -0.13 27.23
CA LYS A 369 13.83 0.77 28.05
C LYS A 369 14.83 0.02 28.90
N GLU A 370 14.37 -0.99 29.65
CA GLU A 370 15.21 -1.81 30.51
C GLU A 370 16.37 -2.45 29.72
N ASN A 371 16.08 -3.07 28.58
CA ASN A 371 17.11 -3.70 27.76
C ASN A 371 18.13 -2.72 27.18
N VAL A 372 17.67 -1.54 26.71
CA VAL A 372 18.55 -0.45 26.24
C VAL A 372 19.45 0.04 27.38
N ASP A 373 18.90 0.22 28.58
CA ASP A 373 19.66 0.69 29.74
C ASP A 373 20.70 -0.35 30.21
N ILE A 374 20.35 -1.65 30.18
CA ILE A 374 21.28 -2.74 30.45
C ILE A 374 22.42 -2.75 29.42
N LEU A 375 22.07 -2.71 28.13
CA LEU A 375 23.06 -2.77 27.06
C LEU A 375 23.95 -1.51 27.04
N GLN A 376 23.43 -0.35 27.42
CA GLN A 376 24.22 0.86 27.55
C GLN A 376 25.27 0.72 28.65
N LYS A 377 24.90 0.19 29.83
CA LYS A 377 25.87 -0.11 30.90
C LYS A 377 26.97 -1.08 30.47
N ILE A 378 26.61 -2.06 29.63
CA ILE A 378 27.60 -2.99 29.07
C ILE A 378 28.55 -2.24 28.14
N ILE A 379 28.02 -1.38 27.22
CA ILE A 379 28.85 -0.58 26.30
C ILE A 379 29.80 0.35 27.06
N ASP A 380 29.31 1.01 28.12
CA ASP A 380 30.11 1.93 28.95
C ASP A 380 31.24 1.23 29.71
N ASN A 381 31.14 -0.10 29.85
CA ASN A 381 32.14 -0.95 30.54
C ASN A 381 32.87 -1.91 29.60
N LEU A 382 32.76 -1.72 28.28
CA LEU A 382 33.53 -2.53 27.33
C LEU A 382 35.03 -2.33 27.50
N PRO A 383 35.82 -3.40 27.40
CA PRO A 383 37.26 -3.29 27.39
C PRO A 383 37.74 -2.53 26.14
N PRO A 384 38.94 -1.89 26.21
CA PRO A 384 39.60 -1.40 25.02
C PRO A 384 39.77 -2.54 23.99
N LEU A 385 39.62 -2.18 22.71
CA LEU A 385 39.64 -3.18 21.62
C LEU A 385 40.90 -4.04 21.60
N GLU A 386 42.03 -3.42 21.99
CA GLU A 386 43.36 -4.06 22.02
C GLU A 386 43.45 -5.25 23.01
N VAL A 387 42.59 -5.28 24.03
CA VAL A 387 42.57 -6.33 25.08
C VAL A 387 41.23 -7.05 25.17
N PHE A 388 40.38 -6.85 24.19
CA PHE A 388 39.03 -7.43 24.18
C PHE A 388 39.04 -8.97 24.23
N ALA A 389 39.97 -9.60 23.50
CA ALA A 389 40.08 -11.06 23.46
C ALA A 389 40.52 -11.64 24.82
N GLU A 390 41.50 -10.99 25.48
CA GLU A 390 41.99 -11.38 26.77
C GLU A 390 40.92 -11.15 27.87
N ASP A 391 40.26 -10.01 27.90
CA ASP A 391 39.16 -9.74 28.84
C ASP A 391 38.08 -10.80 28.71
N ARG A 392 37.66 -11.10 27.47
CA ARG A 392 36.63 -12.11 27.21
C ARG A 392 37.06 -13.52 27.68
N ALA A 393 38.28 -13.90 27.42
CA ALA A 393 38.80 -15.18 27.88
C ALA A 393 38.81 -15.27 29.40
N ILE A 394 39.19 -14.18 30.11
CA ILE A 394 39.13 -14.11 31.57
C ILE A 394 37.71 -14.25 32.08
N ARG A 395 36.74 -13.50 31.49
CA ARG A 395 35.32 -13.58 31.89
C ARG A 395 34.72 -14.97 31.66
N LYS A 396 35.13 -15.67 30.59
CA LYS A 396 34.70 -17.04 30.30
C LYS A 396 35.21 -18.02 31.36
N GLU A 397 36.46 -17.89 31.76
CA GLU A 397 37.05 -18.71 32.85
C GLU A 397 36.36 -18.41 34.19
N LEU A 398 36.15 -17.14 34.52
CA LEU A 398 35.42 -16.74 35.72
C LEU A 398 33.98 -17.31 35.75
N HIS A 399 33.27 -17.28 34.64
CA HIS A 399 31.92 -17.85 34.55
C HIS A 399 31.93 -19.38 34.70
N LYS A 400 32.89 -20.07 34.10
CA LYS A 400 33.05 -21.51 34.25
C LYS A 400 33.24 -21.89 35.73
N TYR A 401 34.05 -21.13 36.46
CA TYR A 401 34.36 -21.43 37.85
C TYR A 401 33.33 -20.95 38.86
N SER A 402 32.49 -19.96 38.49
CA SER A 402 31.41 -19.45 39.36
C SER A 402 30.32 -20.49 39.67
N SER A 403 30.22 -21.55 38.88
CA SER A 403 29.26 -22.65 39.05
C SER A 403 29.90 -23.89 39.74
N LEU A 404 31.20 -23.86 40.05
CA LEU A 404 31.91 -24.99 40.67
C LEU A 404 31.90 -24.82 42.19
N PRO A 405 32.01 -25.94 42.94
CA PRO A 405 32.18 -25.92 44.38
C PRO A 405 33.44 -25.18 44.82
N ASP A 406 33.42 -24.52 45.99
CA ASP A 406 34.57 -23.84 46.57
C ASP A 406 35.68 -24.83 46.96
N LYS A 407 36.59 -25.12 46.01
CA LYS A 407 37.78 -25.95 46.21
C LYS A 407 39.02 -25.16 45.83
N ILE A 408 40.07 -25.31 46.64
CA ILE A 408 41.39 -24.67 46.41
C ILE A 408 41.98 -25.08 45.03
N SER A 409 41.77 -26.34 44.63
CA SER A 409 42.21 -26.80 43.30
C SER A 409 41.60 -26.00 42.13
N TYR A 410 40.33 -25.68 42.21
CA TYR A 410 39.64 -24.86 41.16
C TYR A 410 40.13 -23.42 41.14
N ALA A 411 40.42 -22.84 42.34
CA ALA A 411 40.99 -21.50 42.41
C ALA A 411 42.41 -21.43 41.82
N ILE A 412 43.25 -22.47 42.06
CA ILE A 412 44.57 -22.56 41.46
C ILE A 412 44.49 -22.71 39.93
N GLU A 413 43.57 -23.52 39.43
CA GLU A 413 43.33 -23.69 38.00
C GLU A 413 42.91 -22.37 37.35
N LEU A 414 41.94 -21.64 37.93
CA LEU A 414 41.51 -20.33 37.49
C LEU A 414 42.67 -19.32 37.41
N LEU A 415 43.47 -19.24 38.45
CA LEU A 415 44.68 -18.39 38.50
C LEU A 415 45.66 -18.73 37.38
N ASN A 416 45.92 -20.02 37.16
CA ASN A 416 46.85 -20.46 36.12
C ASN A 416 46.33 -20.12 34.71
N ASN A 417 45.02 -20.22 34.47
CA ASN A 417 44.42 -19.92 33.20
C ASN A 417 44.32 -18.39 32.94
N THR A 418 44.11 -17.57 33.97
CA THR A 418 43.87 -16.12 33.81
C THR A 418 45.12 -15.27 33.95
N LYS A 419 46.16 -15.72 34.72
CA LYS A 419 47.39 -14.96 34.92
C LYS A 419 48.15 -14.59 33.66
N PRO A 420 48.32 -15.47 32.62
CA PRO A 420 48.94 -15.08 31.36
C PRO A 420 48.16 -13.99 30.63
N LEU A 421 46.81 -14.08 30.63
CA LEU A 421 45.95 -13.12 30.00
C LEU A 421 46.03 -11.72 30.66
N LEU A 422 46.05 -11.68 32.00
CA LEU A 422 46.26 -10.46 32.76
C LEU A 422 47.63 -9.83 32.48
N GLN A 423 48.69 -10.65 32.33
CA GLN A 423 50.00 -10.15 31.95
C GLN A 423 49.97 -9.50 30.54
N THR A 424 49.31 -10.13 29.57
CA THR A 424 49.15 -9.59 28.23
C THR A 424 48.38 -8.26 28.26
N ILE A 425 47.28 -8.14 29.03
CA ILE A 425 46.54 -6.89 29.22
C ILE A 425 47.47 -5.79 29.81
N LYS A 426 48.25 -6.12 30.79
CA LYS A 426 49.22 -5.23 31.42
C LYS A 426 50.28 -4.73 30.45
N GLU A 427 50.78 -5.58 29.58
CA GLU A 427 51.76 -5.22 28.57
C GLU A 427 51.16 -4.31 27.49
N LYS A 428 49.94 -4.58 27.04
CA LYS A 428 49.24 -3.78 26.02
C LYS A 428 48.81 -2.43 26.53
N LEU A 429 48.27 -2.33 27.73
CA LEU A 429 47.67 -1.08 28.28
C LEU A 429 48.56 -0.32 29.24
N GLY A 430 49.65 -0.94 29.77
CA GLY A 430 50.47 -0.38 30.82
C GLY A 430 49.88 -0.55 32.24
N ARG A 431 50.73 -0.51 33.25
CA ARG A 431 50.37 -0.75 34.68
C ARG A 431 49.41 0.30 35.26
N ASN A 432 49.39 1.51 34.71
CA ASN A 432 48.61 2.64 35.21
C ASN A 432 47.28 2.81 34.44
N SER A 433 46.96 1.90 33.55
CA SER A 433 45.67 1.94 32.84
C SER A 433 44.52 1.77 33.80
N GLY A 434 43.57 2.70 33.80
CA GLY A 434 42.35 2.63 34.62
C GLY A 434 41.53 1.36 34.36
N TYR A 435 41.65 0.77 33.20
CA TYR A 435 41.02 -0.50 32.86
C TYR A 435 41.76 -1.70 33.48
N TYR A 436 43.09 -1.71 33.45
CA TYR A 436 43.88 -2.78 34.06
C TYR A 436 43.71 -2.87 35.60
N LEU A 437 43.40 -1.73 36.24
CA LEU A 437 43.20 -1.67 37.67
C LEU A 437 41.77 -2.05 38.13
N LYS A 438 40.81 -2.13 37.20
CA LYS A 438 39.46 -2.67 37.45
C LYS A 438 39.45 -4.18 37.44
#